data_4c79f15672033bc366196086c517110e
#
_entry.id   4c79f15672033bc366196086c517110e
#
_cell.length_a   1.000
_cell.length_b   1.000
_cell.length_c   1.000
_cell.angle_alpha   90.00
_cell.angle_beta   90.00
_cell.angle_gamma   90.00
#
_symmetry.space_group_name_H-M   'P 1'
#
loop_
_entity.id
_entity.type
_entity.pdbx_description
1 polymer ?
#
loop_
_entity_poly.entity_id
_entity_poly.type
_entity_poly.pdbx_seq_one_letter_code
_entity_poly.pdbx_strand_id
1 'polypeptide(L)'
;MRASLTLICQGETAASRSSHFPCDDPLETREWQRAQKLHAIAARYHSVWTAPETAARQTATALSLHATPTAELADTDYGLWAGRPLREVMTQDADAFHAWLEGAAPPGGESRAQLLARCAAWLAQRVAIPGLHCAVVPAAVIRAMIVDALGAPPQSFARIDIHPLSITELRSDGRRWHFCVLKDRATGK
;
A
#
# COMPACT_ATOMS: atom_id res chain seq x y z
N MET A 1 -22.41 -10.37 -8.98
CA MET A 1 -21.84 -10.70 -7.66
C MET A 1 -20.89 -9.57 -7.29
N ARG A 2 -20.84 -9.17 -6.01
CA ARG A 2 -20.01 -8.06 -5.56
C ARG A 2 -18.67 -8.58 -5.06
N ALA A 3 -17.58 -7.89 -5.41
CA ALA A 3 -16.26 -8.11 -4.80
C ALA A 3 -16.02 -7.03 -3.74
N SER A 4 -15.30 -7.39 -2.69
CA SER A 4 -14.75 -6.44 -1.70
C SER A 4 -13.26 -6.71 -1.53
N LEU A 5 -12.46 -5.67 -1.57
CA LEU A 5 -11.02 -5.72 -1.36
C LEU A 5 -10.68 -4.88 -0.13
N THR A 6 -10.20 -5.55 0.90
CA THR A 6 -9.64 -4.90 2.09
C THR A 6 -8.15 -4.68 1.87
N LEU A 7 -7.71 -3.44 1.85
CA LEU A 7 -6.31 -3.07 1.80
C LEU A 7 -5.85 -2.74 3.22
N ILE A 8 -4.82 -3.41 3.68
CA ILE A 8 -4.19 -3.16 4.98
C ILE A 8 -2.81 -2.57 4.71
N CYS A 9 -2.57 -1.38 5.25
CA CYS A 9 -1.24 -0.80 5.17
C CYS A 9 -0.26 -1.61 6.00
N GLN A 10 0.91 -1.94 5.45
CA GLN A 10 1.98 -2.54 6.23
C GLN A 10 2.32 -1.67 7.45
N GLY A 11 2.84 -2.29 8.50
CA GLY A 11 3.30 -1.57 9.68
C GLY A 11 4.58 -0.76 9.39
N GLU A 12 4.93 0.11 10.33
CA GLU A 12 6.07 1.01 10.23
C GLU A 12 7.40 0.25 10.28
N THR A 13 8.37 0.76 9.53
CA THR A 13 9.77 0.27 9.50
C THR A 13 10.71 1.32 10.10
N ALA A 14 11.94 0.94 10.40
CA ALA A 14 12.95 1.89 10.86
C ALA A 14 13.20 3.01 9.84
N ALA A 15 13.21 2.68 8.54
CA ALA A 15 13.38 3.67 7.46
C ALA A 15 12.25 4.69 7.46
N SER A 16 10.98 4.26 7.49
CA SER A 16 9.85 5.18 7.47
C SER A 16 9.84 6.11 8.68
N ARG A 17 10.21 5.60 9.86
CA ARG A 17 10.26 6.38 11.10
C ARG A 17 11.41 7.38 11.15
N SER A 18 12.52 7.07 10.53
CA SER A 18 13.73 7.93 10.49
C SER A 18 13.82 8.78 9.23
N SER A 19 12.75 8.90 8.45
CA SER A 19 12.71 9.68 7.20
C SER A 19 13.77 9.24 6.19
N HIS A 20 13.89 7.93 5.97
CA HIS A 20 14.66 7.33 4.90
C HIS A 20 13.75 6.82 3.80
N PHE A 21 14.24 6.77 2.57
CA PHE A 21 13.57 6.04 1.50
C PHE A 21 13.57 4.54 1.83
N PRO A 22 12.46 3.82 1.63
CA PRO A 22 12.38 2.39 1.87
C PRO A 22 13.43 1.58 1.12
N CYS A 23 13.93 0.48 1.73
CA CYS A 23 14.88 -0.45 1.12
C CYS A 23 14.68 -1.90 1.59
N ASP A 24 13.47 -2.37 1.62
CA ASP A 24 13.08 -3.70 2.14
C ASP A 24 13.39 -3.91 3.63
N ASP A 25 13.14 -2.90 4.44
CA ASP A 25 13.34 -2.94 5.89
C ASP A 25 12.35 -3.89 6.57
N PRO A 26 12.75 -4.51 7.70
CA PRO A 26 11.84 -5.32 8.49
C PRO A 26 10.83 -4.45 9.25
N LEU A 27 9.72 -5.09 9.62
CA LEU A 27 8.71 -4.50 10.48
C LEU A 27 9.27 -4.18 11.87
N GLU A 28 9.00 -3.00 12.38
CA GLU A 28 9.34 -2.61 13.75
C GLU A 28 8.66 -3.55 14.77
N THR A 29 9.37 -3.93 15.82
CA THR A 29 8.83 -4.84 16.87
C THR A 29 7.53 -4.29 17.47
N ARG A 30 7.44 -2.98 17.67
CA ARG A 30 6.21 -2.33 18.19
C ARG A 30 5.04 -2.52 17.22
N GLU A 31 5.29 -2.41 15.91
CA GLU A 31 4.25 -2.57 14.90
C GLU A 31 3.80 -4.03 14.77
N TRP A 32 4.73 -4.98 14.91
CA TRP A 32 4.38 -6.39 15.04
C TRP A 32 3.36 -6.64 16.16
N GLN A 33 3.65 -6.10 17.38
CA GLN A 33 2.75 -6.24 18.52
C GLN A 33 1.40 -5.53 18.30
N ARG A 34 1.38 -4.40 17.60
CA ARG A 34 0.13 -3.70 17.23
C ARG A 34 -0.67 -4.53 16.23
N ALA A 35 -0.03 -5.07 15.21
CA ALA A 35 -0.68 -5.93 14.21
C ALA A 35 -1.28 -7.19 14.86
N GLN A 36 -0.57 -7.83 15.79
CA GLN A 36 -1.11 -8.98 16.53
C GLN A 36 -2.41 -8.67 17.27
N LYS A 37 -2.57 -7.45 17.79
CA LYS A 37 -3.81 -7.03 18.47
C LYS A 37 -4.98 -6.80 17.48
N LEU A 38 -4.69 -6.64 16.19
CA LEU A 38 -5.67 -6.44 15.13
C LEU A 38 -6.08 -7.75 14.43
N HIS A 39 -5.59 -8.91 14.88
CA HIS A 39 -5.81 -10.22 14.25
C HIS A 39 -7.31 -10.61 14.09
N ALA A 40 -8.21 -9.99 14.85
CA ALA A 40 -9.66 -10.18 14.68
C ALA A 40 -10.17 -9.77 13.27
N ILE A 41 -9.32 -9.10 12.47
CA ILE A 41 -9.59 -8.74 11.07
C ILE A 41 -9.38 -9.96 10.13
N ALA A 42 -8.76 -11.05 10.59
CA ALA A 42 -8.56 -12.29 9.84
C ALA A 42 -9.90 -12.96 9.47
N ALA A 43 -10.84 -12.16 8.99
CA ALA A 43 -12.10 -12.63 8.47
C ALA A 43 -11.83 -13.47 7.21
N ARG A 44 -12.69 -14.36 6.94
CA ARG A 44 -12.82 -15.35 5.88
C ARG A 44 -12.63 -14.79 4.47
N TYR A 45 -11.39 -14.33 4.16
CA TYR A 45 -11.06 -13.90 2.81
C TYR A 45 -10.94 -15.09 1.87
N HIS A 46 -11.44 -14.94 0.65
CA HIS A 46 -11.27 -15.94 -0.42
C HIS A 46 -9.84 -15.94 -0.96
N SER A 47 -9.22 -14.78 -1.00
CA SER A 47 -7.83 -14.62 -1.40
C SER A 47 -7.16 -13.55 -0.55
N VAL A 48 -5.90 -13.78 -0.20
CA VAL A 48 -5.08 -12.84 0.52
C VAL A 48 -3.75 -12.68 -0.22
N TRP A 49 -3.39 -11.44 -0.52
CA TRP A 49 -2.12 -11.10 -1.15
C TRP A 49 -1.28 -10.21 -0.23
N THR A 50 -0.01 -10.16 -0.51
CA THR A 50 0.89 -9.21 0.15
C THR A 50 1.88 -8.66 -0.87
N ALA A 51 2.36 -7.45 -0.64
CA ALA A 51 3.55 -6.94 -1.28
C ALA A 51 4.74 -7.88 -0.98
N PRO A 52 5.73 -7.97 -1.87
CA PRO A 52 6.87 -8.88 -1.69
C PRO A 52 7.81 -8.45 -0.56
N GLU A 53 7.79 -7.19 -0.14
CA GLU A 53 8.68 -6.62 0.86
C GLU A 53 8.52 -7.29 2.23
N THR A 54 9.62 -7.32 2.96
CA THR A 54 9.72 -7.96 4.28
C THR A 54 8.69 -7.40 5.27
N ALA A 55 8.53 -6.08 5.37
CA ALA A 55 7.56 -5.48 6.28
C ALA A 55 6.11 -5.88 5.98
N ALA A 56 5.72 -5.92 4.70
CA ALA A 56 4.37 -6.32 4.31
C ALA A 56 4.09 -7.79 4.65
N ARG A 57 5.03 -8.69 4.34
CA ARG A 57 4.92 -10.11 4.67
C ARG A 57 4.87 -10.35 6.18
N GLN A 58 5.71 -9.65 6.94
CA GLN A 58 5.72 -9.72 8.40
C GLN A 58 4.43 -9.15 9.00
N THR A 59 3.89 -8.07 8.43
CA THR A 59 2.58 -7.54 8.84
C THR A 59 1.48 -8.56 8.60
N ALA A 60 1.44 -9.21 7.42
CA ALA A 60 0.47 -10.27 7.14
C ALA A 60 0.58 -11.43 8.14
N THR A 61 1.80 -11.87 8.46
CA THR A 61 2.06 -12.93 9.44
C THR A 61 1.57 -12.54 10.84
N ALA A 62 1.87 -11.30 11.28
CA ALA A 62 1.43 -10.81 12.58
C ALA A 62 -0.10 -10.70 12.70
N LEU A 63 -0.80 -10.44 11.58
CA LEU A 63 -2.26 -10.47 11.46
C LEU A 63 -2.84 -11.88 11.33
N SER A 64 -2.02 -12.94 11.36
CA SER A 64 -2.42 -14.34 11.12
C SER A 64 -3.05 -14.55 9.72
N LEU A 65 -2.61 -13.79 8.71
CA LEU A 65 -3.04 -13.90 7.33
C LEU A 65 -2.06 -14.78 6.54
N HIS A 66 -2.58 -15.82 5.88
CA HIS A 66 -1.81 -16.61 4.91
C HIS A 66 -1.86 -15.90 3.54
N ALA A 67 -0.90 -15.02 3.31
CA ALA A 67 -0.86 -14.17 2.12
C ALA A 67 0.11 -14.67 1.07
N THR A 68 -0.28 -14.55 -0.20
CA THR A 68 0.58 -14.84 -1.36
C THR A 68 1.32 -13.57 -1.77
N PRO A 69 2.67 -13.56 -1.75
CA PRO A 69 3.45 -12.43 -2.25
C PRO A 69 3.19 -12.19 -3.74
N THR A 70 3.03 -10.94 -4.12
CA THR A 70 2.62 -10.52 -5.47
C THR A 70 3.48 -9.33 -5.91
N ALA A 71 4.27 -9.50 -6.96
CA ALA A 71 5.23 -8.49 -7.41
C ALA A 71 4.56 -7.18 -7.85
N GLU A 72 3.35 -7.25 -8.43
CA GLU A 72 2.58 -6.08 -8.84
C GLU A 72 2.11 -5.22 -7.67
N LEU A 73 2.20 -5.72 -6.44
CA LEU A 73 1.88 -4.99 -5.21
C LEU A 73 3.11 -4.44 -4.49
N ALA A 74 4.30 -4.54 -5.09
CA ALA A 74 5.53 -4.00 -4.52
C ALA A 74 5.41 -2.50 -4.22
N ASP A 75 6.20 -2.01 -3.28
CA ASP A 75 6.35 -0.56 -3.05
C ASP A 75 6.89 0.15 -4.30
N THR A 76 6.92 1.46 -4.29
CA THR A 76 7.62 2.25 -5.30
C THR A 76 9.09 1.86 -5.32
N ASP A 77 9.62 1.61 -6.51
CA ASP A 77 11.07 1.44 -6.67
C ASP A 77 11.74 2.81 -6.57
N TYR A 78 12.50 3.03 -5.50
CA TYR A 78 13.24 4.27 -5.28
C TYR A 78 14.62 4.29 -5.92
N GLY A 79 15.01 3.22 -6.63
CA GLY A 79 16.28 3.14 -7.35
C GLY A 79 17.48 3.48 -6.46
N LEU A 80 18.31 4.44 -6.91
CA LEU A 80 19.51 4.87 -6.18
C LEU A 80 19.22 5.59 -4.86
N TRP A 81 17.98 5.94 -4.57
CA TRP A 81 17.62 6.58 -3.30
C TRP A 81 17.22 5.59 -2.21
N ALA A 82 16.99 4.32 -2.56
CA ALA A 82 16.64 3.29 -1.59
C ALA A 82 17.61 3.28 -0.39
N GLY A 83 17.07 3.35 0.83
CA GLY A 83 17.82 3.39 2.09
C GLY A 83 18.51 4.72 2.43
N ARG A 84 18.51 5.70 1.52
CA ARG A 84 19.14 7.01 1.80
C ARG A 84 18.25 7.91 2.67
N PRO A 85 18.85 8.72 3.54
CA PRO A 85 18.10 9.74 4.27
C PRO A 85 17.44 10.74 3.32
N LEU A 86 16.16 11.06 3.55
CA LEU A 86 15.41 12.03 2.76
C LEU A 86 16.16 13.39 2.68
N ARG A 87 16.71 13.86 3.81
CA ARG A 87 17.45 15.12 3.88
C ARG A 87 18.70 15.12 3.00
N GLU A 88 19.40 14.00 2.91
CA GLU A 88 20.57 13.85 2.06
C GLU A 88 20.20 13.97 0.58
N VAL A 89 19.16 13.26 0.15
CA VAL A 89 18.66 13.32 -1.23
C VAL A 89 18.19 14.73 -1.59
N MET A 90 17.46 15.41 -0.69
CA MET A 90 17.02 16.79 -0.89
C MET A 90 18.16 17.76 -1.12
N THR A 91 19.35 17.52 -0.55
CA THR A 91 20.50 18.42 -0.67
C THR A 91 21.45 18.03 -1.80
N GLN A 92 21.66 16.73 -2.03
CA GLN A 92 22.63 16.24 -3.01
C GLN A 92 22.02 16.05 -4.41
N ASP A 93 20.72 15.72 -4.48
CA ASP A 93 20.00 15.42 -5.71
C ASP A 93 18.78 16.37 -5.88
N ALA A 94 18.93 17.65 -5.53
CA ALA A 94 17.82 18.60 -5.40
C ALA A 94 16.90 18.69 -6.62
N ASP A 95 17.45 18.77 -7.82
CA ASP A 95 16.67 18.88 -9.06
C ASP A 95 15.86 17.59 -9.32
N ALA A 96 16.50 16.43 -9.15
CA ALA A 96 15.82 15.13 -9.28
C ALA A 96 14.76 14.94 -8.20
N PHE A 97 15.01 15.43 -6.98
CA PHE A 97 14.07 15.39 -5.88
C PHE A 97 12.83 16.26 -6.16
N HIS A 98 12.99 17.47 -6.69
CA HIS A 98 11.87 18.31 -7.10
C HIS A 98 11.05 17.67 -8.23
N ALA A 99 11.71 17.10 -9.23
CA ALA A 99 11.03 16.38 -10.31
C ALA A 99 10.24 15.16 -9.78
N TRP A 100 10.80 14.44 -8.80
CA TRP A 100 10.11 13.33 -8.14
C TRP A 100 8.85 13.77 -7.37
N LEU A 101 8.88 14.91 -6.68
CA LEU A 101 7.69 15.47 -6.03
C LEU A 101 6.56 15.73 -7.04
N GLU A 102 6.90 16.10 -8.28
CA GLU A 102 5.95 16.25 -9.38
C GLU A 102 5.54 14.93 -10.05
N GLY A 103 6.22 13.82 -9.71
CA GLY A 103 5.86 12.46 -10.15
C GLY A 103 6.86 11.81 -11.11
N ALA A 104 8.01 12.42 -11.36
CA ALA A 104 9.09 11.78 -12.10
C ALA A 104 9.66 10.57 -11.34
N ALA A 105 10.36 9.68 -12.04
CA ALA A 105 11.09 8.59 -11.42
C ALA A 105 12.32 9.11 -10.67
N PRO A 106 12.65 8.55 -9.50
CA PRO A 106 13.98 8.72 -8.93
C PRO A 106 15.01 8.04 -9.84
N PRO A 107 16.31 8.40 -9.75
CA PRO A 107 17.34 7.79 -10.59
C PRO A 107 17.35 6.27 -10.48
N GLY A 108 17.09 5.58 -11.59
CA GLY A 108 17.02 4.12 -11.66
C GLY A 108 15.77 3.49 -11.04
N GLY A 109 14.77 4.28 -10.66
CA GLY A 109 13.56 3.81 -9.99
C GLY A 109 12.27 3.96 -10.83
N GLU A 110 11.13 3.90 -10.14
CA GLU A 110 9.78 3.91 -10.71
C GLU A 110 9.14 5.30 -10.60
N SER A 111 8.53 5.79 -11.68
CA SER A 111 7.73 7.01 -11.66
C SER A 111 6.35 6.79 -11.05
N ARG A 112 5.71 7.87 -10.58
CA ARG A 112 4.32 7.82 -10.11
C ARG A 112 3.38 7.27 -11.18
N ALA A 113 3.57 7.61 -12.44
CA ALA A 113 2.74 7.11 -13.53
C ALA A 113 2.86 5.59 -13.70
N GLN A 114 4.06 5.03 -13.57
CA GLN A 114 4.29 3.59 -13.63
C GLN A 114 3.63 2.86 -12.44
N LEU A 115 3.79 3.39 -11.22
CA LEU A 115 3.12 2.86 -10.02
C LEU A 115 1.59 2.86 -10.20
N LEU A 116 1.00 3.98 -10.62
CA LEU A 116 -0.44 4.08 -10.86
C LEU A 116 -0.90 3.07 -11.91
N ALA A 117 -0.17 2.94 -13.02
CA ALA A 117 -0.54 2.04 -14.11
C ALA A 117 -0.53 0.56 -13.67
N ARG A 118 0.50 0.09 -12.93
CA ARG A 118 0.54 -1.30 -12.47
C ARG A 118 -0.51 -1.62 -11.40
N CYS A 119 -0.80 -0.67 -10.50
CA CYS A 119 -1.87 -0.83 -9.51
C CYS A 119 -3.26 -0.88 -10.18
N ALA A 120 -3.51 -0.01 -11.17
CA ALA A 120 -4.74 -0.02 -11.97
C ALA A 120 -4.91 -1.33 -12.75
N ALA A 121 -3.85 -1.83 -13.39
CA ALA A 121 -3.86 -3.11 -14.10
C ALA A 121 -4.17 -4.28 -13.15
N TRP A 122 -3.58 -4.28 -11.96
CA TRP A 122 -3.86 -5.30 -10.94
C TRP A 122 -5.32 -5.27 -10.46
N LEU A 123 -5.88 -4.08 -10.22
CA LEU A 123 -7.30 -3.90 -9.85
C LEU A 123 -8.24 -4.33 -10.98
N ALA A 124 -7.93 -3.97 -12.24
CA ALA A 124 -8.73 -4.31 -13.40
C ALA A 124 -8.89 -5.82 -13.60
N GLN A 125 -7.83 -6.60 -13.34
CA GLN A 125 -7.89 -8.07 -13.41
C GLN A 125 -8.83 -8.70 -12.36
N ARG A 126 -9.16 -7.98 -11.30
CA ARG A 126 -9.92 -8.48 -10.13
C ARG A 126 -11.30 -7.87 -9.98
N VAL A 127 -11.63 -6.87 -10.77
CA VAL A 127 -12.89 -6.11 -10.65
C VAL A 127 -14.14 -6.99 -10.77
N ALA A 128 -14.09 -8.06 -11.56
CA ALA A 128 -15.19 -8.98 -11.78
C ALA A 128 -15.12 -10.27 -10.93
N ILE A 129 -14.05 -10.48 -10.14
CA ILE A 129 -13.88 -11.68 -9.31
C ILE A 129 -14.67 -11.51 -8.02
N PRO A 130 -15.76 -12.27 -7.82
CA PRO A 130 -16.59 -12.11 -6.64
C PRO A 130 -15.89 -12.62 -5.38
N GLY A 131 -16.24 -12.04 -4.24
CA GLY A 131 -15.77 -12.51 -2.95
C GLY A 131 -15.16 -11.42 -2.08
N LEU A 132 -14.70 -11.85 -0.91
CA LEU A 132 -13.98 -11.01 0.04
C LEU A 132 -12.49 -11.25 -0.16
N HIS A 133 -11.75 -10.23 -0.48
CA HIS A 133 -10.32 -10.29 -0.75
C HIS A 133 -9.57 -9.34 0.19
N CYS A 134 -8.30 -9.64 0.44
CA CYS A 134 -7.43 -8.81 1.26
C CYS A 134 -6.06 -8.66 0.60
N ALA A 135 -5.43 -7.51 0.76
CA ALA A 135 -4.03 -7.31 0.42
C ALA A 135 -3.32 -6.47 1.50
N VAL A 136 -2.16 -6.95 1.93
CA VAL A 136 -1.27 -6.21 2.85
C VAL A 136 -0.18 -5.56 2.00
N VAL A 137 -0.17 -4.23 1.96
CA VAL A 137 0.62 -3.47 0.96
C VAL A 137 1.19 -2.18 1.54
N PRO A 138 2.22 -1.61 0.92
CA PRO A 138 2.74 -0.28 1.27
C PRO A 138 1.71 0.83 1.06
N ALA A 139 1.89 1.95 1.76
CA ALA A 139 1.04 3.12 1.65
C ALA A 139 0.95 3.69 0.22
N ALA A 140 2.04 3.65 -0.54
CA ALA A 140 2.07 4.12 -1.92
C ALA A 140 1.12 3.32 -2.82
N VAL A 141 1.05 2.00 -2.66
CA VAL A 141 0.14 1.12 -3.40
C VAL A 141 -1.33 1.44 -3.06
N ILE A 142 -1.65 1.65 -1.78
CA ILE A 142 -3.02 2.03 -1.37
C ILE A 142 -3.42 3.37 -1.97
N ARG A 143 -2.53 4.38 -1.94
CA ARG A 143 -2.77 5.69 -2.58
C ARG A 143 -3.07 5.54 -4.07
N ALA A 144 -2.25 4.74 -4.77
CA ALA A 144 -2.43 4.48 -6.19
C ALA A 144 -3.79 3.82 -6.49
N MET A 145 -4.19 2.83 -5.71
CA MET A 145 -5.47 2.15 -5.86
C MET A 145 -6.67 3.06 -5.54
N ILE A 146 -6.55 3.96 -4.57
CA ILE A 146 -7.59 4.96 -4.29
C ILE A 146 -7.72 5.95 -5.45
N VAL A 147 -6.60 6.44 -6.01
CA VAL A 147 -6.60 7.35 -7.17
C VAL A 147 -7.34 6.70 -8.34
N ASP A 148 -7.05 5.42 -8.64
CA ASP A 148 -7.71 4.66 -9.71
C ASP A 148 -9.21 4.48 -9.42
N ALA A 149 -9.57 4.02 -8.23
CA ALA A 149 -10.97 3.76 -7.84
C ALA A 149 -11.85 5.03 -7.88
N LEU A 150 -11.27 6.20 -7.62
CA LEU A 150 -11.93 7.49 -7.69
C LEU A 150 -11.94 8.10 -9.09
N GLY A 151 -11.16 7.56 -10.05
CA GLY A 151 -10.90 8.21 -11.33
C GLY A 151 -10.24 9.59 -11.15
N ALA A 152 -9.46 9.76 -10.08
CA ALA A 152 -8.87 11.03 -9.71
C ALA A 152 -7.61 11.33 -10.54
N PRO A 153 -7.25 12.61 -10.73
CA PRO A 153 -6.02 12.95 -11.43
C PRO A 153 -4.78 12.46 -10.63
N PRO A 154 -3.66 12.11 -11.31
CA PRO A 154 -2.45 11.59 -10.68
C PRO A 154 -1.88 12.43 -9.53
N GLN A 155 -2.10 13.75 -9.57
CA GLN A 155 -1.68 14.70 -8.54
C GLN A 155 -2.39 14.48 -7.19
N SER A 156 -3.56 13.82 -7.20
CA SER A 156 -4.29 13.49 -5.98
C SER A 156 -3.54 12.50 -5.09
N PHE A 157 -2.61 11.72 -5.66
CA PHE A 157 -1.76 10.78 -4.93
C PHE A 157 -1.04 11.43 -3.73
N ALA A 158 -0.49 12.62 -3.90
CA ALA A 158 0.23 13.35 -2.86
C ALA A 158 -0.69 13.94 -1.76
N ARG A 159 -2.01 13.88 -1.95
CA ARG A 159 -3.01 14.43 -1.03
C ARG A 159 -3.73 13.36 -0.20
N ILE A 160 -3.33 12.11 -0.34
CA ILE A 160 -3.91 10.97 0.37
C ILE A 160 -2.93 10.54 1.45
N ASP A 161 -3.36 10.60 2.70
CA ASP A 161 -2.60 10.09 3.84
C ASP A 161 -3.04 8.69 4.21
N ILE A 162 -2.07 7.78 4.34
CA ILE A 162 -2.30 6.38 4.73
C ILE A 162 -1.40 6.08 5.92
N HIS A 163 -2.02 5.78 7.04
CA HIS A 163 -1.28 5.45 8.27
C HIS A 163 -0.90 3.96 8.32
N PRO A 164 0.23 3.60 8.96
CA PRO A 164 0.60 2.21 9.21
C PRO A 164 -0.53 1.45 9.93
N LEU A 165 -0.79 0.23 9.48
CA LEU A 165 -1.86 -0.67 9.95
C LEU A 165 -3.29 -0.14 9.74
N SER A 166 -3.47 0.94 8.99
CA SER A 166 -4.81 1.40 8.61
C SER A 166 -5.46 0.46 7.59
N ILE A 167 -6.79 0.51 7.53
CA ILE A 167 -7.61 -0.33 6.67
C ILE A 167 -8.38 0.56 5.70
N THR A 168 -8.28 0.22 4.42
CA THR A 168 -9.05 0.83 3.33
C THR A 168 -9.91 -0.24 2.67
N GLU A 169 -11.14 0.06 2.33
CA GLU A 169 -12.03 -0.87 1.64
C GLU A 169 -12.38 -0.33 0.25
N LEU A 170 -12.22 -1.19 -0.75
CA LEU A 170 -12.73 -0.99 -2.10
C LEU A 170 -13.83 -2.02 -2.36
N ARG A 171 -14.94 -1.60 -3.00
CA ARG A 171 -16.04 -2.50 -3.41
C ARG A 171 -16.24 -2.41 -4.90
N SER A 172 -16.44 -3.55 -5.55
CA SER A 172 -16.71 -3.63 -6.96
C SER A 172 -18.18 -3.94 -7.25
N ASP A 173 -18.71 -3.27 -8.27
CA ASP A 173 -20.01 -3.60 -8.88
C ASP A 173 -19.88 -4.63 -10.03
N GLY A 174 -18.64 -5.12 -10.29
CA GLY A 174 -18.27 -6.00 -11.40
C GLY A 174 -17.72 -5.27 -12.62
N ARG A 175 -17.74 -3.93 -12.61
CA ARG A 175 -17.25 -3.08 -13.70
C ARG A 175 -16.19 -2.10 -13.25
N ARG A 176 -16.32 -1.56 -12.03
CA ARG A 176 -15.40 -0.58 -11.45
C ARG A 176 -15.29 -0.76 -9.93
N TRP A 177 -14.20 -0.27 -9.38
CA TRP A 177 -14.01 -0.18 -7.94
C TRP A 177 -14.57 1.13 -7.40
N HIS A 178 -15.11 1.08 -6.19
CA HIS A 178 -15.60 2.22 -5.43
C HIS A 178 -14.85 2.28 -4.12
N PHE A 179 -14.32 3.44 -3.78
CA PHE A 179 -13.74 3.68 -2.45
C PHE A 179 -14.85 3.75 -1.41
N CYS A 180 -14.69 3.03 -0.30
CA CYS A 180 -15.66 2.97 0.78
C CYS A 180 -15.06 3.45 2.09
N VAL A 181 -15.74 4.37 2.76
CA VAL A 181 -15.44 4.70 4.15
C VAL A 181 -15.97 3.56 5.02
N LEU A 182 -15.10 2.95 5.82
CA LEU A 182 -15.51 1.92 6.76
C LEU A 182 -16.47 2.55 7.79
N LYS A 183 -17.64 1.95 7.98
CA LYS A 183 -18.42 2.22 9.18
C LYS A 183 -17.61 1.74 10.38
N ASP A 184 -17.49 2.59 11.38
CA ASP A 184 -16.98 2.16 12.68
C ASP A 184 -17.68 0.86 13.06
N ARG A 185 -16.93 -0.21 13.21
CA ARG A 185 -17.42 -1.39 13.91
C ARG A 185 -17.39 -1.05 15.41
N ALA A 186 -18.06 0.05 15.78
CA ALA A 186 -18.31 0.35 17.15
C ALA A 186 -19.07 -0.84 17.72
N THR A 187 -18.35 -1.61 18.55
CA THR A 187 -18.86 -2.44 19.65
C THR A 187 -20.33 -2.84 19.50
N GLY A 188 -20.57 -3.91 18.74
CA GLY A 188 -21.80 -4.66 18.94
C GLY A 188 -21.80 -5.21 20.37
N LYS A 189 -22.69 -4.69 21.19
CA LYS A 189 -23.11 -5.33 22.43
C LYS A 189 -23.69 -6.72 22.13
#